data_b89708ae14fc858bb7b6ef830d9b9c7b
#
_entry.id   b89708ae14fc858bb7b6ef830d9b9c7b
#
_cell.length_a   1.000
_cell.length_b   1.000
_cell.length_c   1.000
_cell.angle_alpha   90.00
_cell.angle_beta   90.00
_cell.angle_gamma   90.00
#
_symmetry.space_group_name_H-M   'P 1'
#
loop_
_entity.id
_entity.type
_entity.pdbx_description
1 polymer ?
#
loop_
_entity_poly.entity_id
_entity_poly.type
_entity_poly.pdbx_seq_one_letter_code
_entity_poly.pdbx_strand_id
1 'polypeptide(L)'
;MPGPVAAPYGRRVANRLRNEGRALYVIVIAERVEPAGGIPYLVTMRLGISIPAVAATLLLAATTAPAHADDFVGTFGKWNVQTYKEGRGRVCLMWSQPTKSEGNYTRRGDVYTYVTQRPAKKRLNEISISIGYPFKKESALIIAIGKTSFKMFSQGDTAWNRRPAADAKMIKAMQAGATMTARGVSSRGTKTTDIFSLKGFTKAYAAMNRSCGIGKKKR
;
A
#
# COMPACT_ATOMS: atom_id res chain seq x y z
N MET A 1 -19.64 -11.94 -23.44
CA MET A 1 -18.46 -11.08 -23.19
C MET A 1 -18.62 -10.47 -21.81
N PRO A 2 -17.87 -10.90 -20.79
CA PRO A 2 -17.93 -10.28 -19.47
C PRO A 2 -16.94 -9.12 -19.44
N GLY A 3 -17.43 -7.96 -19.00
CA GLY A 3 -16.68 -6.70 -18.84
C GLY A 3 -15.63 -6.76 -17.73
N PRO A 4 -14.69 -5.80 -17.71
CA PRO A 4 -13.57 -5.81 -16.79
C PRO A 4 -14.02 -5.49 -15.36
N VAL A 5 -13.67 -6.39 -14.44
CA VAL A 5 -13.81 -6.17 -12.99
C VAL A 5 -12.79 -5.10 -12.57
N ALA A 6 -13.28 -3.95 -12.17
CA ALA A 6 -12.48 -2.86 -11.61
C ALA A 6 -11.85 -3.31 -10.28
N ALA A 7 -10.53 -3.22 -10.19
CA ALA A 7 -9.81 -3.39 -8.94
C ALA A 7 -9.93 -2.11 -8.10
N PRO A 8 -10.33 -2.19 -6.82
CA PRO A 8 -10.42 -1.04 -5.94
C PRO A 8 -9.07 -0.78 -5.26
N TYR A 9 -8.19 -0.02 -5.89
CA TYR A 9 -7.04 0.58 -5.22
C TYR A 9 -6.63 1.88 -5.91
N GLY A 10 -7.23 2.96 -5.45
CA GLY A 10 -6.83 4.30 -5.80
C GLY A 10 -7.16 5.26 -4.67
N ARG A 11 -6.31 5.35 -3.65
CA ARG A 11 -6.26 6.54 -2.79
C ARG A 11 -4.81 6.83 -2.42
N ARG A 12 -4.43 8.05 -2.71
CA ARG A 12 -3.14 8.65 -2.43
C ARG A 12 -2.93 8.71 -0.93
N VAL A 13 -1.81 8.20 -0.46
CA VAL A 13 -1.27 8.50 0.87
C VAL A 13 -0.26 9.61 0.65
N ALA A 14 -0.63 10.84 0.99
CA ALA A 14 0.29 11.95 1.04
C ALA A 14 0.96 11.94 2.42
N ASN A 15 2.25 11.67 2.47
CA ASN A 15 3.04 11.75 3.68
C ASN A 15 4.09 12.85 3.57
N ARG A 16 3.92 13.85 4.43
CA ARG A 16 4.95 14.83 4.75
C ARG A 16 5.57 14.40 6.07
N LEU A 17 6.74 13.78 6.02
CA LEU A 17 7.54 13.50 7.20
C LEU A 17 8.30 14.77 7.59
N ARG A 18 7.95 15.38 8.71
CA ARG A 18 8.84 16.24 9.48
C ARG A 18 9.13 15.53 10.81
N ASN A 19 10.40 15.41 11.07
CA ASN A 19 11.06 14.79 12.20
C ASN A 19 10.46 15.27 13.53
N GLU A 20 9.85 14.35 14.31
CA GLU A 20 9.83 14.31 15.77
C GLU A 20 8.92 13.15 16.20
N GLY A 21 9.45 12.30 17.05
CA GLY A 21 8.89 10.99 17.40
C GLY A 21 7.50 11.02 18.00
N ARG A 22 6.53 10.65 17.18
CA ARG A 22 5.23 10.01 17.42
C ARG A 22 4.35 10.25 16.19
N ALA A 23 4.29 9.27 15.30
CA ALA A 23 3.38 9.32 14.16
C ALA A 23 2.00 8.81 14.59
N LEU A 24 1.08 9.70 14.84
CA LEU A 24 -0.36 9.43 14.86
C LEU A 24 -0.89 9.59 13.43
N TYR A 25 -1.27 8.49 12.80
CA TYR A 25 -1.98 8.52 11.52
C TYR A 25 -3.47 8.71 11.80
N VAL A 26 -3.99 9.88 11.49
CA VAL A 26 -5.43 10.14 11.44
C VAL A 26 -5.87 10.03 9.99
N ILE A 27 -6.56 8.93 9.65
CA ILE A 27 -7.28 8.83 8.37
C ILE A 27 -8.64 9.50 8.59
N VAL A 28 -8.80 10.72 8.08
CA VAL A 28 -10.11 11.38 8.02
C VAL A 28 -10.81 10.90 6.75
N ILE A 29 -11.77 10.01 6.90
CA ILE A 29 -12.73 9.67 5.85
C ILE A 29 -13.82 10.74 5.91
N ALA A 30 -13.75 11.75 5.03
CA ALA A 30 -14.86 12.65 4.81
C ALA A 30 -15.81 12.02 3.80
N GLU A 31 -16.87 11.40 4.27
CA GLU A 31 -18.05 11.13 3.44
C GLU A 31 -18.82 12.45 3.25
N ARG A 32 -18.87 12.90 2.02
CA ARG A 32 -19.73 14.00 1.62
C ARG A 32 -21.13 13.45 1.41
N VAL A 33 -22.02 13.66 2.37
CA VAL A 33 -23.47 13.48 2.20
C VAL A 33 -24.00 14.74 1.56
N GLU A 34 -24.46 14.64 0.31
CA GLU A 34 -25.20 15.71 -0.36
C GLU A 34 -26.66 15.67 0.13
N PRO A 35 -27.26 16.80 0.54
CA PRO A 35 -28.68 16.85 0.84
C PRO A 35 -29.47 17.02 -0.44
N ALA A 36 -30.32 16.07 -0.74
CA ALA A 36 -31.38 16.22 -1.72
C ALA A 36 -32.54 17.01 -1.14
N GLY A 37 -32.82 18.11 -1.80
CA GLY A 37 -34.08 18.80 -2.01
C GLY A 37 -35.15 18.86 -0.91
N GLY A 38 -35.34 20.08 -0.38
CA GLY A 38 -36.53 20.86 -0.21
C GLY A 38 -37.80 20.25 0.44
N ILE A 39 -38.29 20.88 1.52
CA ILE A 39 -39.58 21.60 1.62
C ILE A 39 -39.75 22.05 3.11
N PRO A 40 -40.16 23.29 3.39
CA PRO A 40 -40.35 23.76 4.76
C PRO A 40 -41.79 23.54 5.18
N TYR A 41 -41.98 22.81 6.27
CA TYR A 41 -43.25 22.89 7.04
C TYR A 41 -42.94 23.32 8.45
N LEU A 42 -43.32 24.60 8.72
CA LEU A 42 -43.51 25.12 10.06
C LEU A 42 -44.78 24.51 10.61
N VAL A 43 -44.68 23.66 11.63
CA VAL A 43 -45.77 23.32 12.49
C VAL A 43 -45.33 23.58 13.93
N THR A 44 -45.76 24.70 14.48
CA THR A 44 -45.65 25.01 15.89
C THR A 44 -46.77 24.27 16.66
N MET A 45 -46.43 23.20 17.36
CA MET A 45 -47.31 22.62 18.38
C MET A 45 -46.68 22.83 19.76
N ARG A 46 -47.27 23.79 20.51
CA ARG A 46 -47.00 23.93 21.93
C ARG A 46 -47.78 22.85 22.66
N LEU A 47 -47.12 21.83 23.17
CA LEU A 47 -47.65 20.99 24.23
C LEU A 47 -46.76 21.19 25.47
N GLY A 48 -47.30 21.83 26.49
CA GLY A 48 -46.71 21.92 27.81
C GLY A 48 -46.84 20.56 28.50
N ILE A 49 -45.72 19.88 28.68
CA ILE A 49 -45.60 18.74 29.58
C ILE A 49 -44.44 19.04 30.52
N SER A 50 -44.81 19.34 31.78
CA SER A 50 -43.85 19.39 32.89
C SER A 50 -43.37 17.98 33.18
N ILE A 51 -42.15 17.67 32.84
CA ILE A 51 -41.50 16.41 33.23
C ILE A 51 -40.55 16.74 34.37
N PRO A 52 -40.66 16.06 35.54
CA PRO A 52 -39.70 16.24 36.62
C PRO A 52 -38.32 15.71 36.18
N ALA A 53 -37.28 16.45 36.54
CA ALA A 53 -35.90 16.15 36.27
C ALA A 53 -35.50 14.81 36.92
N VAL A 54 -35.65 13.72 36.19
CA VAL A 54 -34.98 12.47 36.46
C VAL A 54 -33.72 12.44 35.57
N ALA A 55 -32.59 12.53 36.24
CA ALA A 55 -31.27 12.46 35.62
C ALA A 55 -31.10 11.14 34.85
N ALA A 56 -31.37 11.16 33.56
CA ALA A 56 -31.01 10.09 32.64
C ALA A 56 -29.55 10.29 32.25
N THR A 57 -28.65 9.78 33.05
CA THR A 57 -27.23 9.53 32.65
C THR A 57 -27.24 8.49 31.55
N LEU A 58 -27.35 8.95 30.29
CA LEU A 58 -27.08 8.12 29.14
C LEU A 58 -25.57 7.83 29.16
N LEU A 59 -25.17 6.67 29.66
CA LEU A 59 -23.84 6.11 29.41
C LEU A 59 -23.74 5.90 27.90
N LEU A 60 -23.11 6.85 27.19
CA LEU A 60 -22.61 6.62 25.86
C LEU A 60 -21.48 5.58 25.98
N ALA A 61 -21.83 4.31 25.87
CA ALA A 61 -20.84 3.26 25.63
C ALA A 61 -20.21 3.54 24.27
N ALA A 62 -19.10 4.29 24.26
CA ALA A 62 -18.27 4.46 23.11
C ALA A 62 -17.72 3.06 22.76
N THR A 63 -18.34 2.40 21.79
CA THR A 63 -17.81 1.18 21.18
C THR A 63 -16.53 1.59 20.44
N THR A 64 -15.39 1.51 21.13
CA THR A 64 -14.08 1.61 20.50
C THR A 64 -13.92 0.41 19.58
N ALA A 65 -14.20 0.60 18.29
CA ALA A 65 -13.83 -0.38 17.27
C ALA A 65 -12.33 -0.61 17.39
N PRO A 66 -11.85 -1.88 17.45
CA PRO A 66 -10.41 -2.14 17.53
C PRO A 66 -9.77 -1.55 16.29
N ALA A 67 -8.95 -0.52 16.46
CA ALA A 67 -8.06 -0.05 15.42
C ALA A 67 -7.16 -1.23 15.07
N HIS A 68 -7.28 -1.75 13.84
CA HIS A 68 -6.37 -2.77 13.34
C HIS A 68 -5.00 -2.10 13.19
N ALA A 69 -4.17 -2.21 14.21
CA ALA A 69 -2.81 -1.74 14.18
C ALA A 69 -2.05 -2.55 13.11
N ASP A 70 -1.43 -1.85 12.17
CA ASP A 70 -0.42 -2.42 11.29
C ASP A 70 0.79 -2.77 12.17
N ASP A 71 1.13 -4.05 12.27
CA ASP A 71 2.26 -4.49 13.10
C ASP A 71 3.56 -4.26 12.32
N PHE A 72 4.30 -3.23 12.68
CA PHE A 72 5.66 -3.04 12.17
C PHE A 72 6.58 -4.12 12.74
N VAL A 73 7.19 -4.91 11.85
CA VAL A 73 8.06 -6.03 12.22
C VAL A 73 9.52 -5.59 12.39
N GLY A 74 9.98 -4.64 11.58
CA GLY A 74 11.32 -4.09 11.68
C GLY A 74 11.92 -3.61 10.38
N THR A 75 13.10 -3.00 10.48
CA THR A 75 13.91 -2.52 9.36
C THR A 75 15.17 -3.37 9.21
N PHE A 76 15.46 -3.80 8.00
CA PHE A 76 16.59 -4.64 7.62
C PHE A 76 17.38 -3.97 6.50
N GLY A 77 18.40 -3.21 6.83
CA GLY A 77 19.12 -2.39 5.87
C GLY A 77 18.23 -1.29 5.28
N LYS A 78 17.90 -1.37 3.99
CA LYS A 78 16.98 -0.43 3.31
C LYS A 78 15.55 -0.97 3.16
N TRP A 79 15.24 -2.10 3.77
CA TRP A 79 13.96 -2.80 3.66
C TRP A 79 13.20 -2.77 4.99
N ASN A 80 11.96 -2.34 4.94
CA ASN A 80 11.03 -2.36 6.06
C ASN A 80 10.08 -3.53 5.91
N VAL A 81 9.62 -4.08 7.02
CA VAL A 81 8.66 -5.19 7.06
C VAL A 81 7.52 -4.84 7.99
N GLN A 82 6.30 -5.07 7.54
CA GLN A 82 5.09 -4.90 8.35
C GLN A 82 4.07 -5.98 8.03
N THR A 83 3.11 -6.16 8.93
CA THR A 83 1.95 -7.02 8.72
C THR A 83 0.67 -6.25 8.97
N TYR A 84 -0.41 -6.64 8.29
CA TYR A 84 -1.74 -6.11 8.53
C TYR A 84 -2.81 -7.18 8.26
N LYS A 85 -4.04 -6.92 8.68
CA LYS A 85 -5.17 -7.79 8.41
C LYS A 85 -5.93 -7.31 7.17
N GLU A 86 -6.23 -8.22 6.25
CA GLU A 86 -7.09 -8.00 5.10
C GLU A 86 -8.26 -8.98 5.18
N GLY A 87 -9.39 -8.52 5.73
CA GLY A 87 -10.51 -9.38 6.12
C GLY A 87 -10.07 -10.39 7.19
N ARG A 88 -10.28 -11.69 6.93
CA ARG A 88 -9.85 -12.77 7.85
C ARG A 88 -8.40 -13.19 7.63
N GLY A 89 -7.71 -12.64 6.63
CA GLY A 89 -6.35 -13.03 6.26
C GLY A 89 -5.30 -12.07 6.80
N ARG A 90 -4.11 -12.61 7.13
CA ARG A 90 -2.92 -11.82 7.39
C ARG A 90 -2.22 -11.52 6.06
N VAL A 91 -1.80 -10.30 5.88
CA VAL A 91 -0.92 -9.85 4.79
C VAL A 91 0.41 -9.44 5.41
N CYS A 92 1.51 -9.87 4.80
CA CYS A 92 2.84 -9.43 5.18
C CYS A 92 3.47 -8.74 3.99
N LEU A 93 4.02 -7.59 4.25
CA LEU A 93 4.57 -6.68 3.26
C LEU A 93 5.99 -6.32 3.63
N MET A 94 6.88 -6.32 2.67
CA MET A 94 8.15 -5.64 2.80
C MET A 94 8.30 -4.61 1.66
N TRP A 95 8.96 -3.50 1.98
CA TRP A 95 9.09 -2.39 1.04
C TRP A 95 10.40 -1.63 1.21
N SER A 96 10.81 -0.96 0.13
CA SER A 96 11.98 -0.10 0.10
C SER A 96 11.75 1.07 -0.85
N GLN A 97 12.48 2.16 -0.63
CA GLN A 97 12.58 3.31 -1.52
C GLN A 97 13.91 3.27 -2.29
N PRO A 98 13.99 3.93 -3.46
CA PRO A 98 15.25 4.05 -4.17
C PRO A 98 16.27 4.84 -3.35
N THR A 99 17.53 4.48 -3.49
CA THR A 99 18.66 5.24 -2.94
C THR A 99 19.08 6.36 -3.88
N LYS A 100 18.70 6.27 -5.16
CA LYS A 100 18.93 7.28 -6.18
C LYS A 100 17.80 7.25 -7.20
N SER A 101 17.33 8.42 -7.62
CA SER A 101 16.33 8.60 -8.68
C SER A 101 16.83 9.63 -9.68
N GLU A 102 16.76 9.29 -10.97
CA GLU A 102 17.21 10.11 -12.08
C GLU A 102 16.09 10.29 -13.10
N GLY A 103 16.08 11.44 -13.76
CA GLY A 103 15.13 11.79 -14.82
C GLY A 103 14.91 13.29 -14.89
N ASN A 104 14.50 13.78 -16.05
CA ASN A 104 14.16 15.18 -16.25
C ASN A 104 12.68 15.43 -15.88
N TYR A 105 12.40 15.58 -14.59
CA TYR A 105 11.05 15.83 -14.06
C TYR A 105 11.08 16.96 -13.02
N THR A 106 10.06 17.82 -13.01
CA THR A 106 9.86 18.89 -12.02
C THR A 106 9.06 18.41 -10.81
N ARG A 107 8.14 17.45 -11.01
CA ARG A 107 7.31 16.85 -9.96
C ARG A 107 7.19 15.34 -10.19
N ARG A 108 7.31 14.60 -9.10
CA ARG A 108 7.15 13.15 -9.05
C ARG A 108 6.63 12.76 -7.67
N GLY A 109 5.73 11.82 -7.61
CA GLY A 109 5.33 11.18 -6.37
C GLY A 109 6.39 10.22 -5.85
N ASP A 110 6.13 9.64 -4.69
CA ASP A 110 7.04 8.69 -4.04
C ASP A 110 7.20 7.41 -4.86
N VAL A 111 8.38 6.84 -4.76
CA VAL A 111 8.76 5.61 -5.46
C VAL A 111 9.00 4.50 -4.45
N TYR A 112 8.32 3.38 -4.64
CA TYR A 112 8.43 2.23 -3.77
C TYR A 112 8.51 0.93 -4.55
N THR A 113 9.27 -0.02 -4.03
CA THR A 113 9.18 -1.43 -4.41
C THR A 113 8.62 -2.23 -3.24
N TYR A 114 7.70 -3.15 -3.53
CA TYR A 114 7.03 -3.98 -2.55
C TYR A 114 7.20 -5.45 -2.88
N VAL A 115 7.27 -6.28 -1.83
CA VAL A 115 7.03 -7.72 -1.91
C VAL A 115 5.92 -8.05 -0.94
N THR A 116 4.86 -8.68 -1.43
CA THR A 116 3.66 -8.95 -0.65
C THR A 116 3.36 -10.44 -0.58
N GLN A 117 3.02 -10.90 0.62
CA GLN A 117 2.53 -12.25 0.89
C GLN A 117 1.07 -12.18 1.32
N ARG A 118 0.19 -12.87 0.62
CA ARG A 118 -1.24 -13.06 0.95
C ARG A 118 -1.56 -14.55 1.05
N PRO A 119 -1.17 -15.24 2.14
CA PRO A 119 -1.33 -16.70 2.26
C PRO A 119 -2.78 -17.16 2.14
N ALA A 120 -3.73 -16.44 2.75
CA ALA A 120 -5.15 -16.75 2.69
C ALA A 120 -5.71 -16.74 1.25
N LYS A 121 -5.13 -15.94 0.37
CA LYS A 121 -5.49 -15.86 -1.05
C LYS A 121 -4.59 -16.72 -1.93
N LYS A 122 -3.67 -17.51 -1.36
CA LYS A 122 -2.65 -18.31 -2.07
C LYS A 122 -1.79 -17.44 -3.03
N ARG A 123 -1.68 -16.14 -2.78
CA ARG A 123 -0.86 -15.20 -3.55
C ARG A 123 0.41 -14.90 -2.76
N LEU A 124 1.50 -15.46 -3.24
CA LEU A 124 2.81 -15.36 -2.58
C LEU A 124 3.83 -14.69 -3.50
N ASN A 125 4.77 -13.95 -2.87
CA ASN A 125 5.90 -13.31 -3.56
C ASN A 125 5.49 -12.27 -4.61
N GLU A 126 4.32 -11.67 -4.48
CA GLU A 126 3.86 -10.66 -5.43
C GLU A 126 4.77 -9.42 -5.33
N ILE A 127 5.46 -9.11 -6.43
CA ILE A 127 6.30 -7.92 -6.53
C ILE A 127 5.52 -6.82 -7.26
N SER A 128 5.48 -5.63 -6.66
CA SER A 128 4.96 -4.43 -7.29
C SER A 128 5.92 -3.25 -7.09
N ILE A 129 5.95 -2.35 -8.08
CA ILE A 129 6.80 -1.16 -8.04
C ILE A 129 5.95 0.04 -8.45
N SER A 130 5.76 0.97 -7.52
CA SER A 130 5.15 2.27 -7.79
C SER A 130 6.26 3.26 -8.15
N ILE A 131 6.09 3.98 -9.27
CA ILE A 131 7.12 4.88 -9.79
C ILE A 131 6.76 6.37 -9.65
N GLY A 132 5.65 6.69 -8.96
CA GLY A 132 5.26 8.05 -8.63
C GLY A 132 4.76 8.90 -9.81
N TYR A 133 4.41 8.27 -10.93
CA TYR A 133 3.74 8.92 -12.08
C TYR A 133 2.97 7.89 -12.91
N PRO A 134 1.92 8.29 -13.65
CA PRO A 134 1.25 7.42 -14.60
C PRO A 134 2.20 7.01 -15.73
N PHE A 135 2.30 5.72 -16.00
CA PHE A 135 3.11 5.20 -17.11
C PHE A 135 2.58 5.65 -18.47
N LYS A 136 3.49 5.79 -19.44
CA LYS A 136 3.11 5.87 -20.86
C LYS A 136 2.33 4.61 -21.24
N LYS A 137 1.23 4.78 -21.99
CA LYS A 137 0.42 3.64 -22.48
C LYS A 137 1.30 2.60 -23.14
N GLU A 138 1.02 1.33 -22.87
CA GLU A 138 1.74 0.17 -23.42
C GLU A 138 3.25 0.11 -23.09
N SER A 139 3.75 1.02 -22.26
CA SER A 139 5.13 0.94 -21.79
C SER A 139 5.26 -0.07 -20.65
N ALA A 140 6.42 -0.67 -20.54
CA ALA A 140 6.76 -1.57 -19.46
C ALA A 140 7.79 -0.92 -18.53
N LEU A 141 7.78 -1.33 -17.26
CA LEU A 141 8.89 -1.07 -16.36
C LEU A 141 9.96 -2.14 -16.59
N ILE A 142 11.18 -1.71 -16.86
CA ILE A 142 12.32 -2.61 -17.07
C ILE A 142 13.14 -2.64 -15.78
N ILE A 143 13.30 -3.82 -15.22
CA ILE A 143 14.10 -4.06 -14.03
C ILE A 143 15.39 -4.76 -14.42
N ALA A 144 16.52 -4.28 -13.90
CA ALA A 144 17.80 -4.95 -14.04
C ALA A 144 18.39 -5.27 -12.66
N ILE A 145 18.84 -6.52 -12.47
CA ILE A 145 19.51 -7.00 -11.26
C ILE A 145 20.70 -7.84 -11.71
N GLY A 146 21.91 -7.31 -11.51
CA GLY A 146 23.11 -7.91 -12.10
C GLY A 146 22.99 -8.05 -13.62
N LYS A 147 23.14 -9.26 -14.13
CA LYS A 147 23.00 -9.57 -15.56
C LYS A 147 21.57 -9.95 -15.99
N THR A 148 20.62 -10.00 -15.06
CA THR A 148 19.24 -10.44 -15.33
C THR A 148 18.33 -9.23 -15.51
N SER A 149 17.45 -9.28 -16.52
CA SER A 149 16.43 -8.27 -16.77
C SER A 149 15.03 -8.87 -16.70
N PHE A 150 14.08 -8.08 -16.19
CA PHE A 150 12.65 -8.41 -16.07
C PHE A 150 11.83 -7.30 -16.72
N LYS A 151 10.78 -7.69 -17.45
CA LYS A 151 9.82 -6.76 -18.05
C LYS A 151 8.50 -6.88 -17.29
N MET A 152 8.16 -5.84 -16.54
CA MET A 152 6.90 -5.76 -15.78
C MET A 152 5.85 -4.98 -16.57
N PHE A 153 4.60 -5.44 -16.55
CA PHE A 153 3.49 -4.68 -17.13
C PHE A 153 3.08 -3.56 -16.16
N SER A 154 2.63 -2.45 -16.69
CA SER A 154 2.23 -1.27 -15.93
C SER A 154 0.73 -1.01 -16.02
N GLN A 155 0.15 -0.50 -14.93
CA GLN A 155 -1.21 0.00 -14.86
C GLN A 155 -1.24 1.19 -13.89
N GLY A 156 -1.74 2.33 -14.32
CA GLY A 156 -1.66 3.55 -13.52
C GLY A 156 -0.20 3.98 -13.30
N ASP A 157 0.22 4.05 -12.06
CA ASP A 157 1.57 4.40 -11.61
C ASP A 157 2.39 3.19 -11.11
N THR A 158 1.83 2.00 -11.17
CA THR A 158 2.42 0.80 -10.60
C THR A 158 2.64 -0.29 -11.66
N ALA A 159 3.67 -1.10 -11.47
CA ALA A 159 4.02 -2.22 -12.35
C ALA A 159 4.10 -3.54 -11.58
N TRP A 160 3.77 -4.66 -12.26
CA TRP A 160 3.77 -6.02 -11.72
C TRP A 160 4.35 -7.01 -12.74
N ASN A 161 4.78 -8.17 -12.24
CA ASN A 161 5.04 -9.32 -13.11
C ASN A 161 3.71 -9.97 -13.52
N ARG A 162 3.65 -10.49 -14.75
CA ARG A 162 2.43 -11.14 -15.28
C ARG A 162 2.17 -12.53 -14.69
N ARG A 163 3.19 -13.19 -14.17
CA ARG A 163 3.13 -14.60 -13.72
C ARG A 163 3.89 -14.79 -12.41
N PRO A 164 3.38 -15.59 -11.47
CA PRO A 164 4.05 -15.87 -10.19
C PRO A 164 5.47 -16.47 -10.35
N ALA A 165 5.71 -17.22 -11.44
CA ALA A 165 7.04 -17.74 -11.74
C ALA A 165 8.07 -16.63 -12.01
N ALA A 166 7.65 -15.49 -12.58
CA ALA A 166 8.51 -14.33 -12.78
C ALA A 166 8.82 -13.65 -11.45
N ASP A 167 7.84 -13.54 -10.53
CA ASP A 167 8.06 -13.05 -9.17
C ASP A 167 9.09 -13.92 -8.45
N ALA A 168 8.91 -15.24 -8.46
CA ALA A 168 9.84 -16.17 -7.82
C ALA A 168 11.27 -16.07 -8.38
N LYS A 169 11.42 -15.90 -9.70
CA LYS A 169 12.71 -15.68 -10.34
C LYS A 169 13.34 -14.36 -9.93
N MET A 170 12.52 -13.29 -9.85
CA MET A 170 12.96 -11.96 -9.44
C MET A 170 13.38 -11.94 -7.97
N ILE A 171 12.64 -12.60 -7.06
CA ILE A 171 13.04 -12.76 -5.64
C ILE A 171 14.42 -13.38 -5.53
N LYS A 172 14.69 -14.48 -6.28
CA LYS A 172 16.01 -15.11 -6.28
C LYS A 172 17.11 -14.15 -6.75
N ALA A 173 16.85 -13.37 -7.81
CA ALA A 173 17.79 -12.37 -8.28
C ALA A 173 18.03 -11.26 -7.26
N MET A 174 16.96 -10.79 -6.56
CA MET A 174 17.06 -9.78 -5.49
C MET A 174 17.86 -10.30 -4.28
N GLN A 175 17.72 -11.58 -3.94
CA GLN A 175 18.49 -12.20 -2.83
C GLN A 175 19.99 -12.30 -3.15
N ALA A 176 20.34 -12.49 -4.41
CA ALA A 176 21.72 -12.64 -4.87
C ALA A 176 22.38 -11.30 -5.28
N GLY A 177 21.58 -10.27 -5.58
CA GLY A 177 22.05 -9.00 -6.08
C GLY A 177 22.42 -8.00 -4.99
N ALA A 178 23.21 -6.98 -5.34
CA ALA A 178 23.52 -5.84 -4.47
C ALA A 178 22.59 -4.65 -4.74
N THR A 179 22.19 -4.47 -6.00
CA THR A 179 21.34 -3.35 -6.44
C THR A 179 20.30 -3.84 -7.45
N MET A 180 19.19 -3.14 -7.51
CA MET A 180 18.14 -3.28 -8.50
C MET A 180 17.93 -1.92 -9.17
N THR A 181 17.91 -1.89 -10.50
CA THR A 181 17.62 -0.68 -11.28
C THR A 181 16.25 -0.83 -11.94
N ALA A 182 15.39 0.17 -11.77
CA ALA A 182 14.09 0.25 -12.43
C ALA A 182 14.08 1.40 -13.44
N ARG A 183 13.75 1.10 -14.70
CA ARG A 183 13.65 2.10 -15.78
C ARG A 183 12.24 2.16 -16.32
N GLY A 184 11.63 3.34 -16.24
CA GLY A 184 10.26 3.60 -16.68
C GLY A 184 10.14 4.82 -17.58
N VAL A 185 8.98 4.95 -18.22
CA VAL A 185 8.63 6.13 -19.05
C VAL A 185 7.27 6.65 -18.59
N SER A 186 7.22 7.93 -18.22
CA SER A 186 5.98 8.58 -17.82
C SER A 186 5.03 8.81 -19.00
N SER A 187 3.77 9.07 -18.71
CA SER A 187 2.75 9.44 -19.71
C SER A 187 3.14 10.69 -20.53
N ARG A 188 4.04 11.51 -19.97
CA ARG A 188 4.60 12.71 -20.66
C ARG A 188 5.85 12.39 -21.47
N GLY A 189 6.31 11.13 -21.51
CA GLY A 189 7.49 10.72 -22.24
C GLY A 189 8.81 10.84 -21.44
N THR A 190 8.78 11.31 -20.20
CA THR A 190 9.98 11.42 -19.36
C THR A 190 10.49 10.04 -19.00
N LYS A 191 11.75 9.76 -19.32
CA LYS A 191 12.45 8.55 -18.90
C LYS A 191 13.00 8.73 -17.51
N THR A 192 12.83 7.74 -16.64
CA THR A 192 13.39 7.73 -15.28
C THR A 192 14.19 6.47 -15.02
N THR A 193 15.14 6.59 -14.11
CA THR A 193 15.92 5.46 -13.59
C THR A 193 15.96 5.56 -12.07
N ASP A 194 15.51 4.51 -11.39
CA ASP A 194 15.52 4.39 -9.94
C ASP A 194 16.43 3.25 -9.52
N ILE A 195 17.32 3.50 -8.57
CA ILE A 195 18.27 2.53 -8.06
C ILE A 195 17.92 2.19 -6.62
N PHE A 196 17.63 0.93 -6.38
CA PHE A 196 17.32 0.38 -5.05
C PHE A 196 18.51 -0.42 -4.52
N SER A 197 18.79 -0.27 -3.24
CA SER A 197 19.74 -1.13 -2.55
C SER A 197 19.05 -2.45 -2.17
N LEU A 198 19.68 -3.56 -2.46
CA LEU A 198 19.23 -4.90 -2.02
C LEU A 198 19.88 -5.32 -0.69
N LYS A 199 20.68 -4.44 -0.07
CA LYS A 199 21.25 -4.69 1.25
C LYS A 199 20.13 -4.86 2.29
N GLY A 200 20.09 -6.04 2.91
CA GLY A 200 19.07 -6.40 3.89
C GLY A 200 17.86 -7.15 3.31
N PHE A 201 17.70 -7.22 1.98
CA PHE A 201 16.56 -7.88 1.33
C PHE A 201 16.33 -9.31 1.84
N THR A 202 17.36 -10.15 1.86
CA THR A 202 17.24 -11.56 2.30
C THR A 202 16.78 -11.67 3.77
N LYS A 203 17.29 -10.79 4.66
CA LYS A 203 16.87 -10.74 6.06
C LYS A 203 15.42 -10.27 6.21
N ALA A 204 15.03 -9.22 5.49
CA ALA A 204 13.66 -8.72 5.45
C ALA A 204 12.69 -9.76 4.91
N TYR A 205 13.04 -10.44 3.81
CA TYR A 205 12.22 -11.49 3.20
C TYR A 205 12.02 -12.68 4.17
N ALA A 206 13.06 -13.09 4.88
CA ALA A 206 12.95 -14.13 5.89
C ALA A 206 12.07 -13.69 7.08
N ALA A 207 12.18 -12.45 7.54
CA ALA A 207 11.33 -11.89 8.59
C ALA A 207 9.86 -11.83 8.16
N MET A 208 9.58 -11.31 6.96
CA MET A 208 8.25 -11.26 6.37
C MET A 208 7.62 -12.66 6.27
N ASN A 209 8.35 -13.65 5.77
CA ASN A 209 7.86 -15.02 5.66
C ASN A 209 7.54 -15.64 7.03
N ARG A 210 8.40 -15.42 8.04
CA ARG A 210 8.12 -15.88 9.43
C ARG A 210 6.85 -15.26 9.97
N SER A 211 6.64 -13.96 9.77
CA SER A 211 5.45 -13.24 10.23
C SER A 211 4.16 -13.73 9.55
N CYS A 212 4.25 -14.21 8.31
CA CYS A 212 3.16 -14.83 7.57
C CYS A 212 3.02 -16.35 7.75
N GLY A 213 3.85 -16.97 8.58
CA GLY A 213 3.83 -18.43 8.79
C GLY A 213 4.26 -19.24 7.57
N ILE A 214 4.96 -18.59 6.60
CA ILE A 214 5.45 -19.27 5.39
C ILE A 214 6.77 -19.96 5.69
N GLY A 215 6.91 -21.21 5.24
CA GLY A 215 8.11 -22.02 5.45
C GLY A 215 8.19 -22.75 6.79
N LYS A 216 7.17 -22.64 7.66
CA LYS A 216 7.06 -23.53 8.83
C LYS A 216 6.71 -24.94 8.34
N LYS A 217 7.60 -25.93 8.53
CA LYS A 217 7.23 -27.33 8.40
C LYS A 217 6.05 -27.59 9.35
N LYS A 218 4.92 -28.11 8.84
CA LYS A 218 3.89 -28.69 9.71
C LYS A 218 4.58 -29.81 10.49
N ARG A 219 4.66 -29.68 11.79
CA ARG A 219 4.96 -30.79 12.69
C ARG A 219 3.78 -31.72 12.71
#